data_c8cc4047a0322852c9c75bda0e8b5ef9
#
_entry.id   c8cc4047a0322852c9c75bda0e8b5ef9
#
_cell.length_a   1.000
_cell.length_b   1.000
_cell.length_c   1.000
_cell.angle_alpha   90.00
_cell.angle_beta   90.00
_cell.angle_gamma   90.00
#
_symmetry.space_group_name_H-M   'P 1'
#
loop_
_entity.id
_entity.type
_entity.pdbx_description
1 polymer ?
#
loop_
_entity_poly.entity_id
_entity_poly.type
_entity_poly.pdbx_seq_one_letter_code
_entity_poly.pdbx_strand_id
1 'polypeptide(L)'
;MQAVDPAVADVVGGRYPGAERLMAVCGRTLDAAKRIIERAQDSGALRPDFTTEDLVFVLGSNSVLARTTPRTAPDAWRRNIAFLLDGLRTEAVRRPLPVGPLTPDQVHEVMENLTGKR
;
A
#
# COMPACT_ATOMS: atom_id res chain seq x y z
N MET A 1 -1.45 5.89 10.94
CA MET A 1 -1.40 4.54 10.39
C MET A 1 -0.34 3.71 11.09
N GLN A 2 -0.67 2.48 11.38
CA GLN A 2 0.25 1.59 12.05
C GLN A 2 1.18 0.91 11.06
N ALA A 3 2.38 0.61 11.52
CA ALA A 3 3.26 -0.29 10.75
C ALA A 3 2.61 -1.67 10.66
N VAL A 4 2.87 -2.37 9.57
CA VAL A 4 2.37 -3.73 9.41
C VAL A 4 3.10 -4.64 10.40
N ASP A 5 2.34 -5.40 11.17
CA ASP A 5 2.90 -6.37 12.10
C ASP A 5 3.61 -7.47 11.29
N PRO A 6 4.83 -7.86 11.67
CA PRO A 6 5.55 -8.91 10.95
C PRO A 6 4.77 -10.23 10.85
N ALA A 7 4.00 -10.59 11.88
CA ALA A 7 3.19 -11.80 11.84
C ALA A 7 2.11 -11.68 10.76
N VAL A 8 1.48 -10.52 10.62
CA VAL A 8 0.49 -10.29 9.58
C VAL A 8 1.13 -10.39 8.20
N ALA A 9 2.31 -9.81 8.03
CA ALA A 9 3.03 -9.88 6.77
C ALA A 9 3.36 -11.32 6.38
N ASP A 10 3.76 -12.14 7.37
CA ASP A 10 4.06 -13.54 7.14
C ASP A 10 2.81 -14.34 6.73
N VAL A 11 1.67 -14.03 7.32
CA VAL A 11 0.41 -14.66 6.94
C VAL A 11 0.04 -14.29 5.50
N VAL A 12 0.19 -13.03 5.13
CA VAL A 12 -0.07 -12.57 3.76
C VAL A 12 0.87 -13.29 2.79
N GLY A 13 2.08 -13.61 3.22
CA GLY A 13 3.02 -14.39 2.42
C GLY A 13 2.74 -15.88 2.37
N GLY A 14 1.71 -16.36 3.08
CA GLY A 14 1.30 -17.77 3.03
C GLY A 14 2.18 -18.71 3.85
N ARG A 15 2.83 -18.21 4.90
CA ARG A 15 3.81 -18.98 5.67
C ARG A 15 3.25 -19.73 6.86
N TYR A 16 1.99 -19.50 7.22
CA TYR A 16 1.39 -20.10 8.41
C TYR A 16 0.27 -21.05 8.04
N PRO A 17 0.01 -22.08 8.87
CA PRO A 17 -1.20 -22.87 8.74
C PRO A 17 -2.43 -21.96 8.81
N GLY A 18 -3.41 -22.22 7.98
CA GLY A 18 -4.60 -21.40 7.89
C GLY A 18 -4.41 -20.12 7.07
N ALA A 19 -3.24 -19.92 6.48
CA ALA A 19 -2.95 -18.74 5.67
C ALA A 19 -3.92 -18.60 4.50
N GLU A 20 -4.39 -19.70 3.93
CA GLU A 20 -5.35 -19.64 2.81
C GLU A 20 -6.62 -18.89 3.19
N ARG A 21 -7.15 -19.15 4.40
CA ARG A 21 -8.35 -18.47 4.87
C ARG A 21 -8.09 -16.98 5.05
N LEU A 22 -6.95 -16.64 5.63
CA LEU A 22 -6.57 -15.25 5.85
C LEU A 22 -6.27 -14.55 4.52
N MET A 23 -5.67 -15.27 3.57
CA MET A 23 -5.47 -14.71 2.23
C MET A 23 -6.79 -14.41 1.55
N ALA A 24 -7.81 -15.24 1.74
CA ALA A 24 -9.13 -14.97 1.19
C ALA A 24 -9.73 -13.69 1.80
N VAL A 25 -9.56 -13.48 3.11
CA VAL A 25 -10.00 -12.25 3.77
C VAL A 25 -9.26 -11.04 3.23
N CYS A 26 -7.93 -11.15 3.08
CA CYS A 26 -7.12 -10.08 2.51
C CYS A 26 -7.54 -9.76 1.08
N GLY A 27 -7.88 -10.79 0.29
CA GLY A 27 -8.38 -10.60 -1.07
C GLY A 27 -9.67 -9.79 -1.10
N ARG A 28 -10.59 -10.07 -0.18
CA ARG A 28 -11.84 -9.30 -0.08
C ARG A 28 -11.56 -7.86 0.33
N THR A 29 -10.59 -7.65 1.20
CA THR A 29 -10.17 -6.31 1.62
C THR A 29 -9.59 -5.54 0.45
N LEU A 30 -8.76 -6.18 -0.37
CA LEU A 30 -8.21 -5.56 -1.57
C LEU A 30 -9.30 -5.22 -2.58
N ASP A 31 -10.30 -6.09 -2.74
CA ASP A 31 -11.44 -5.82 -3.61
C ASP A 31 -12.22 -4.59 -3.12
N ALA A 32 -12.40 -4.47 -1.81
CA ALA A 32 -13.05 -3.29 -1.24
C ALA A 32 -12.23 -2.03 -1.48
N ALA A 33 -10.91 -2.11 -1.32
CA ALA A 33 -10.01 -0.99 -1.62
C ALA A 33 -10.10 -0.59 -3.08
N LYS A 34 -10.17 -1.57 -3.99
CA LYS A 34 -10.33 -1.30 -5.41
C LYS A 34 -11.59 -0.52 -5.70
N ARG A 35 -12.71 -0.89 -5.07
CA ARG A 35 -13.97 -0.17 -5.25
C ARG A 35 -13.90 1.25 -4.73
N ILE A 36 -13.21 1.47 -3.61
CA ILE A 36 -13.02 2.81 -3.05
C ILE A 36 -12.18 3.66 -4.01
N ILE A 37 -11.10 3.09 -4.54
CA ILE A 37 -10.23 3.78 -5.50
C ILE A 37 -11.04 4.17 -6.75
N GLU A 38 -11.82 3.24 -7.29
CA GLU A 38 -12.62 3.50 -8.47
C GLU A 38 -13.64 4.61 -8.23
N ARG A 39 -14.29 4.60 -7.07
CA ARG A 39 -15.23 5.69 -6.72
C ARG A 39 -14.55 7.03 -6.59
N ALA A 40 -13.36 7.06 -6.00
CA ALA A 40 -12.61 8.29 -5.86
C ALA A 40 -12.17 8.83 -7.23
N GLN A 41 -11.81 7.95 -8.14
CA GLN A 41 -11.46 8.33 -9.51
C GLN A 41 -12.68 8.83 -10.28
N ASP A 42 -13.82 8.14 -10.13
CA ASP A 42 -15.05 8.53 -10.80
C ASP A 42 -15.55 9.89 -10.33
N SER A 43 -15.34 10.21 -9.05
CA SER A 43 -15.73 11.52 -8.51
C SER A 43 -14.76 12.63 -8.89
N GLY A 44 -13.63 12.30 -9.48
CA GLY A 44 -12.62 13.27 -9.88
C GLY A 44 -11.64 13.67 -8.77
N ALA A 45 -11.71 13.04 -7.60
CA ALA A 45 -10.82 13.37 -6.48
C ALA A 45 -9.44 12.73 -6.60
N LEU A 46 -9.39 11.47 -7.08
CA LEU A 46 -8.16 10.71 -7.17
C LEU A 46 -7.69 10.67 -8.63
N ARG A 47 -6.39 10.80 -8.82
CA ARG A 47 -5.82 10.77 -10.17
C ARG A 47 -6.14 9.44 -10.86
N PRO A 48 -6.48 9.46 -12.16
CA PRO A 48 -6.98 8.27 -12.85
C PRO A 48 -5.92 7.22 -13.13
N ASP A 49 -4.64 7.56 -13.06
CA ASP A 49 -3.54 6.63 -13.30
C ASP A 49 -3.08 5.87 -12.06
N PHE A 50 -3.71 6.11 -10.90
CA PHE A 50 -3.43 5.36 -9.69
C PHE A 50 -4.08 3.97 -9.77
N THR A 51 -3.33 2.92 -9.46
CA THR A 51 -3.84 1.55 -9.47
C THR A 51 -3.86 0.96 -8.07
N THR A 52 -4.65 -0.11 -7.90
CA THR A 52 -4.68 -0.81 -6.61
C THR A 52 -3.30 -1.32 -6.23
N GLU A 53 -2.49 -1.75 -7.20
CA GLU A 53 -1.13 -2.22 -6.98
C GLU A 53 -0.22 -1.13 -6.41
N ASP A 54 -0.51 0.13 -6.71
CA ASP A 54 0.27 1.24 -6.18
C ASP A 54 0.15 1.39 -4.66
N LEU A 55 -0.88 0.77 -4.04
CA LEU A 55 -1.02 0.80 -2.59
C LEU A 55 0.21 0.26 -1.87
N VAL A 56 0.94 -0.67 -2.49
CA VAL A 56 2.13 -1.23 -1.85
C VAL A 56 3.19 -0.14 -1.61
N PHE A 57 3.30 0.85 -2.50
CA PHE A 57 4.25 1.95 -2.31
C PHE A 57 3.81 2.85 -1.16
N VAL A 58 2.53 3.18 -1.10
CA VAL A 58 2.00 4.05 -0.06
C VAL A 58 2.13 3.38 1.30
N LEU A 59 1.62 2.16 1.42
CA LEU A 59 1.60 1.45 2.69
C LEU A 59 2.99 0.97 3.10
N GLY A 60 3.77 0.47 2.14
CA GLY A 60 5.11 -0.04 2.42
C GLY A 60 6.06 1.05 2.88
N SER A 61 6.11 2.16 2.17
CA SER A 61 7.01 3.25 2.55
C SER A 61 6.62 3.86 3.89
N ASN A 62 5.32 4.01 4.13
CA ASN A 62 4.86 4.56 5.40
C ASN A 62 5.16 3.61 6.57
N SER A 63 5.05 2.31 6.35
CA SER A 63 5.36 1.31 7.39
C SER A 63 6.82 1.37 7.80
N VAL A 64 7.74 1.51 6.85
CA VAL A 64 9.16 1.65 7.16
C VAL A 64 9.40 2.89 8.02
N LEU A 65 8.82 4.02 7.63
CA LEU A 65 8.97 5.25 8.38
C LEU A 65 8.40 5.11 9.79
N ALA A 66 7.22 4.53 9.91
CA ALA A 66 6.57 4.35 11.21
C ALA A 66 7.40 3.48 12.17
N ARG A 67 8.12 2.49 11.63
CA ARG A 67 8.96 1.61 12.44
C ARG A 67 10.27 2.26 12.86
N THR A 68 10.76 3.22 12.09
CA THR A 68 12.08 3.80 12.32
C THR A 68 12.07 5.10 13.10
N THR A 69 10.89 5.66 13.37
CA THR A 69 10.78 6.98 14.00
C THR A 69 10.03 7.02 15.34
N PRO A 70 9.70 5.88 16.00
CA PRO A 70 8.78 5.94 17.13
C PRO A 70 9.32 6.71 18.33
N ARG A 71 10.63 6.79 18.51
CA ARG A 71 11.25 7.52 19.62
C ARG A 71 11.68 8.92 19.23
N THR A 72 12.11 9.07 17.98
CA THR A 72 12.67 10.34 17.51
C THR A 72 11.58 11.31 17.06
N ALA A 73 10.63 10.79 16.29
CA ALA A 73 9.58 11.62 15.68
C ALA A 73 8.33 10.76 15.48
N PRO A 74 7.57 10.49 16.56
CA PRO A 74 6.45 9.54 16.50
C PRO A 74 5.34 9.93 15.53
N ASP A 75 5.22 11.21 15.18
CA ASP A 75 4.19 11.68 14.25
C ASP A 75 4.70 11.91 12.83
N ALA A 76 5.95 11.55 12.55
CA ALA A 76 6.55 11.78 11.23
C ALA A 76 5.77 11.09 10.10
N TRP A 77 5.12 9.95 10.38
CA TRP A 77 4.32 9.24 9.38
C TRP A 77 3.18 10.10 8.84
N ARG A 78 2.65 11.02 9.66
CA ARG A 78 1.58 11.92 9.21
C ARG A 78 2.05 12.86 8.11
N ARG A 79 3.28 13.35 8.27
CA ARG A 79 3.88 14.21 7.24
C ARG A 79 4.12 13.45 5.94
N ASN A 80 4.64 12.22 6.07
CA ASN A 80 4.88 11.37 4.90
C ASN A 80 3.57 11.07 4.17
N ILE A 81 2.54 10.69 4.90
CA ILE A 81 1.22 10.39 4.29
C ILE A 81 0.65 11.63 3.62
N ALA A 82 0.81 12.80 4.21
CA ALA A 82 0.31 14.04 3.61
C ALA A 82 0.96 14.29 2.25
N PHE A 83 2.28 14.11 2.13
CA PHE A 83 2.96 14.24 0.85
C PHE A 83 2.41 13.25 -0.17
N LEU A 84 2.22 11.99 0.25
CA LEU A 84 1.72 10.95 -0.65
C LEU A 84 0.30 11.27 -1.12
N LEU A 85 -0.57 11.66 -0.19
CA LEU A 85 -1.95 11.97 -0.53
C LEU A 85 -2.06 13.17 -1.46
N ASP A 86 -1.24 14.19 -1.25
CA ASP A 86 -1.24 15.35 -2.16
C ASP A 86 -0.86 14.95 -3.59
N GLY A 87 0.09 14.02 -3.71
CA GLY A 87 0.48 13.51 -5.03
C GLY A 87 -0.57 12.66 -5.70
N LEU A 88 -1.54 12.14 -4.95
CA LEU A 88 -2.60 11.31 -5.49
C LEU A 88 -3.81 12.10 -5.98
N ARG A 89 -3.89 13.37 -5.68
CA ARG A 89 -5.02 14.20 -6.11
C ARG A 89 -5.01 14.42 -7.60
N THR A 90 -6.18 14.52 -8.19
CA THR A 90 -6.32 14.75 -9.63
C THR A 90 -5.61 16.01 -10.07
N GLU A 91 -5.73 17.09 -9.32
CA GLU A 91 -5.10 18.37 -9.67
C GLU A 91 -3.58 18.34 -9.59
N ALA A 92 -3.00 17.31 -8.99
CA ALA A 92 -1.55 17.13 -8.95
C ALA A 92 -0.99 16.52 -10.22
N VAL A 93 -1.85 16.05 -11.13
CA VAL A 93 -1.41 15.38 -12.36
C VAL A 93 -0.87 16.43 -13.32
N ARG A 94 0.45 16.48 -13.46
CA ARG A 94 1.17 17.38 -14.35
C ARG A 94 1.87 16.65 -15.48
N ARG A 95 2.27 15.41 -15.23
CA ARG A 95 3.05 14.60 -16.16
C ARG A 95 2.60 13.16 -16.05
N PRO A 96 2.74 12.38 -17.12
CA PRO A 96 2.56 10.94 -17.02
C PRO A 96 3.53 10.34 -16.01
N LEU A 97 3.12 9.26 -15.37
CA LEU A 97 4.02 8.53 -14.49
C LEU A 97 5.13 7.88 -15.33
N PRO A 98 6.38 7.86 -14.81
CA PRO A 98 7.53 7.45 -15.62
C PRO A 98 7.60 5.97 -15.97
N VAL A 99 6.93 5.12 -15.20
CA VAL A 99 6.90 3.67 -15.44
C VAL A 99 5.47 3.18 -15.22
N GLY A 100 5.18 2.02 -15.79
CA GLY A 100 3.87 1.41 -15.60
C GLY A 100 3.69 0.84 -14.19
N PRO A 101 2.45 0.49 -13.82
CA PRO A 101 2.17 -0.07 -12.51
C PRO A 101 2.75 -1.47 -12.36
N LEU A 102 2.93 -1.89 -11.10
CA LEU A 102 3.32 -3.26 -10.83
C LEU A 102 2.22 -4.23 -11.25
N THR A 103 2.63 -5.42 -11.66
CA THR A 103 1.70 -6.52 -11.86
C THR A 103 1.36 -7.12 -10.50
N PRO A 104 0.24 -7.88 -10.39
CA PRO A 104 -0.07 -8.59 -9.15
C PRO A 104 1.06 -9.51 -8.67
N ASP A 105 1.75 -10.19 -9.59
CA ASP A 105 2.89 -11.05 -9.22
C ASP A 105 4.04 -10.23 -8.65
N GLN A 106 4.31 -9.07 -9.23
CA GLN A 106 5.35 -8.18 -8.69
C GLN A 106 4.98 -7.65 -7.32
N VAL A 107 3.70 -7.33 -7.10
CA VAL A 107 3.24 -6.89 -5.77
C VAL A 107 3.50 -7.99 -4.74
N HIS A 108 3.20 -9.25 -5.09
CA HIS A 108 3.44 -10.38 -4.20
C HIS A 108 4.93 -10.48 -3.85
N GLU A 109 5.81 -10.37 -4.84
CA GLU A 109 7.25 -10.40 -4.62
C GLU A 109 7.74 -9.25 -3.74
N VAL A 110 7.20 -8.05 -3.96
CA VAL A 110 7.54 -6.89 -3.11
C VAL A 110 7.11 -7.13 -1.68
N MET A 111 5.92 -7.70 -1.48
CA MET A 111 5.44 -8.01 -0.13
C MET A 111 6.35 -9.03 0.56
N GLU A 112 6.81 -10.04 -0.16
CA GLU A 112 7.77 -10.99 0.39
C GLU A 112 9.08 -10.30 0.81
N ASN A 113 9.57 -9.39 -0.02
CA ASN A 113 10.78 -8.65 0.27
C ASN A 113 10.60 -7.74 1.50
N LEU A 114 9.43 -7.16 1.67
CA LEU A 114 9.14 -6.32 2.83
C LEU A 114 9.14 -7.11 4.14
N THR A 115 8.90 -8.41 4.09
CA THR A 115 8.98 -9.26 5.28
C THR A 115 10.41 -9.70 5.60
N GLY A 116 11.38 -9.30 4.81
CA GLY A 116 12.77 -9.70 4.98
C GLY A 116 13.06 -11.11 4.50
N LYS A 117 12.15 -11.77 3.84
CA LYS A 117 12.35 -13.09 3.29
C LYS A 117 13.03 -12.99 1.93
N ARG A 118 13.95 -13.87 1.71
CA ARG A 118 14.69 -13.92 0.46
C ARG A 118 14.33 -15.14 -0.34
#